data_31a7da013932f2b57d648f0d481bd8f7
#
_entry.id   31a7da013932f2b57d648f0d481bd8f7
#
_cell.length_a   1.000
_cell.length_b   1.000
_cell.length_c   1.000
_cell.angle_alpha   90.00
_cell.angle_beta   90.00
_cell.angle_gamma   90.00
#
_symmetry.space_group_name_H-M   'P 1'
#
loop_
_entity.id
_entity.type
_entity.pdbx_description
1 polymer ?
#
loop_
_entity_poly.entity_id
_entity_poly.type
_entity_poly.pdbx_seq_one_letter_code
_entity_poly.pdbx_strand_id
1 'polypeptide(L)'
;MKFKTFTWPHNPSTYHVTFQRVMAVNKVPFGKYSLQDLGVTRRVMEGEGVFTGSDAYRNFAKLAALFYEGTPGALVHPIWSTTSAYLVKLELEEAPRADYVKYSFTFWENYTGYSGQSAGTTTSTQTASSTSSTQYYTVVKGDTLWAIAQKYSTTVAAISALNPSLKNPNLIQVGQVLRVA
;
A
#
# COMPACT_ATOMS: atom_id res chain seq x y z
N MET A 1 2.17 18.56 9.42
CA MET A 1 2.08 17.70 8.25
C MET A 1 3.43 17.63 7.55
N LYS A 2 3.79 16.48 6.97
CA LYS A 2 5.06 16.30 6.24
C LYS A 2 4.82 15.39 5.03
N PHE A 3 5.44 15.72 3.89
CA PHE A 3 5.45 14.87 2.71
C PHE A 3 6.87 14.78 2.15
N LYS A 4 7.43 13.57 2.07
CA LYS A 4 8.84 13.35 1.75
C LYS A 4 9.75 14.21 2.64
N THR A 5 10.52 15.08 2.03
CA THR A 5 11.42 16.05 2.70
C THR A 5 10.74 17.34 3.13
N PHE A 6 9.56 17.65 2.56
CA PHE A 6 8.84 18.88 2.84
C PHE A 6 8.02 18.79 4.13
N THR A 7 8.26 19.70 5.04
CA THR A 7 7.47 19.87 6.27
C THR A 7 6.70 21.16 6.16
N TRP A 8 5.38 21.10 6.35
CA TRP A 8 4.54 22.30 6.36
C TRP A 8 4.89 23.18 7.56
N PRO A 9 5.22 24.47 7.36
CA PRO A 9 5.44 25.41 8.48
C PRO A 9 4.18 25.58 9.32
N HIS A 10 3.02 25.64 8.66
CA HIS A 10 1.70 25.61 9.29
C HIS A 10 0.88 24.49 8.63
N ASN A 11 0.16 23.72 9.44
CA ASN A 11 -0.70 22.70 8.88
C ASN A 11 -1.77 23.32 7.97
N PRO A 12 -2.21 22.62 6.91
CA PRO A 12 -3.31 23.07 6.09
C PRO A 12 -4.54 23.42 6.93
N SER A 13 -5.28 24.44 6.50
CA SER A 13 -6.48 24.92 7.21
C SER A 13 -7.64 23.93 7.13
N THR A 14 -7.75 23.24 6.01
CA THR A 14 -8.73 22.18 5.80
C THR A 14 -8.02 20.90 5.35
N TYR A 15 -8.56 19.77 5.76
CA TYR A 15 -8.06 18.47 5.38
C TYR A 15 -9.22 17.48 5.31
N HIS A 16 -9.44 16.92 4.14
CA HIS A 16 -10.53 16.00 3.86
C HIS A 16 -9.97 14.65 3.40
N VAL A 17 -10.48 13.56 3.96
CA VAL A 17 -10.08 12.21 3.57
C VAL A 17 -11.31 11.46 3.10
N THR A 18 -11.28 11.01 1.85
CA THR A 18 -12.36 10.23 1.26
C THR A 18 -11.97 8.76 1.17
N PHE A 19 -12.80 7.91 1.77
CA PHE A 19 -12.75 6.46 1.66
C PHE A 19 -13.91 6.02 0.78
N GLN A 20 -13.64 5.22 -0.23
CA GLN A 20 -14.67 4.73 -1.12
C GLN A 20 -14.54 3.21 -1.32
N ARG A 21 -15.68 2.53 -1.32
CA ARG A 21 -15.79 1.10 -1.62
C ARG A 21 -16.54 0.93 -2.93
N VAL A 22 -16.03 0.09 -3.80
CA VAL A 22 -16.70 -0.25 -5.06
C VAL A 22 -17.65 -1.41 -4.82
N MET A 23 -18.92 -1.19 -5.15
CA MET A 23 -19.98 -2.19 -5.06
C MET A 23 -20.57 -2.44 -6.43
N ALA A 24 -20.60 -3.69 -6.88
CA ALA A 24 -21.37 -4.09 -8.04
C ALA A 24 -22.80 -4.45 -7.63
N VAL A 25 -23.77 -3.93 -8.38
CA VAL A 25 -25.19 -4.22 -8.19
C VAL A 25 -25.62 -5.18 -9.28
N ASN A 26 -25.84 -6.43 -8.95
CA ASN A 26 -26.36 -7.44 -9.87
C ASN A 26 -27.88 -7.51 -9.74
N LYS A 27 -28.59 -7.15 -10.82
CA LYS A 27 -30.05 -7.31 -10.90
C LYS A 27 -30.39 -8.75 -11.26
N VAL A 28 -31.11 -9.44 -10.39
CA VAL A 28 -31.64 -10.77 -10.67
C VAL A 28 -33.05 -10.59 -11.21
N PRO A 29 -33.39 -11.12 -12.41
CA PRO A 29 -34.77 -11.09 -12.92
C PRO A 29 -35.71 -11.72 -11.89
N PHE A 30 -36.79 -11.03 -11.57
CA PHE A 30 -37.82 -11.45 -10.59
C PHE A 30 -37.34 -11.61 -9.14
N GLY A 31 -36.14 -11.12 -8.78
CA GLY A 31 -35.55 -11.28 -7.47
C GLY A 31 -35.05 -10.00 -6.82
N LYS A 32 -34.43 -10.16 -5.67
CA LYS A 32 -33.76 -9.08 -4.94
C LYS A 32 -32.42 -8.76 -5.60
N TYR A 33 -31.98 -7.50 -5.47
CA TYR A 33 -30.62 -7.12 -5.87
C TYR A 33 -29.58 -7.91 -5.09
N SER A 34 -28.57 -8.39 -5.77
CA SER A 34 -27.35 -8.93 -5.17
C SER A 34 -26.25 -7.87 -5.21
N LEU A 35 -25.70 -7.54 -4.07
CA LEU A 35 -24.55 -6.63 -3.93
C LEU A 35 -23.28 -7.44 -3.82
N GLN A 36 -22.33 -7.15 -4.68
CA GLN A 36 -20.99 -7.74 -4.62
C GLN A 36 -19.99 -6.65 -4.25
N ASP A 37 -19.23 -6.87 -3.20
CA ASP A 37 -18.14 -6.00 -2.79
C ASP A 37 -16.92 -6.26 -3.69
N LEU A 38 -16.50 -5.25 -4.44
CA LEU A 38 -15.32 -5.28 -5.31
C LEU A 38 -14.07 -4.73 -4.62
N GLY A 39 -14.17 -4.40 -3.34
CA GLY A 39 -13.07 -3.91 -2.54
C GLY A 39 -13.04 -2.40 -2.32
N VAL A 40 -12.02 -1.95 -1.65
CA VAL A 40 -11.80 -0.55 -1.29
C VAL A 40 -10.94 0.11 -2.37
N THR A 41 -11.31 1.32 -2.79
CA THR A 41 -10.45 2.14 -3.66
C THR A 41 -9.36 2.83 -2.83
N ARG A 42 -8.43 3.45 -3.54
CA ARG A 42 -7.42 4.32 -2.92
C ARG A 42 -8.08 5.40 -2.07
N ARG A 43 -7.45 5.76 -0.97
CA ARG A 43 -7.83 6.98 -0.24
C ARG A 43 -7.46 8.22 -1.06
N VAL A 44 -8.38 9.17 -1.09
CA VAL A 44 -8.15 10.50 -1.63
C VAL A 44 -8.08 11.48 -0.47
N MET A 45 -7.00 12.22 -0.39
CA MET A 45 -6.73 13.18 0.69
C MET A 45 -6.59 14.56 0.07
N GLU A 46 -7.53 15.42 0.37
CA GLU A 46 -7.61 16.78 -0.16
C GLU A 46 -7.48 17.79 0.94
N GLY A 47 -6.96 18.94 0.62
CA GLY A 47 -6.88 20.02 1.60
C GLY A 47 -6.50 21.34 0.97
N GLU A 48 -6.75 22.39 1.74
CA GLU A 48 -6.39 23.75 1.41
C GLU A 48 -5.52 24.33 2.52
N GLY A 49 -4.61 25.18 2.14
CA GLY A 49 -3.74 25.83 3.07
C GLY A 49 -3.26 27.19 2.57
N VAL A 50 -2.63 27.90 3.47
CA VAL A 50 -2.00 29.18 3.15
C VAL A 50 -0.56 29.16 3.62
N PHE A 51 0.32 29.69 2.79
CA PHE A 51 1.66 30.07 3.19
C PHE A 51 1.68 31.57 3.40
N THR A 52 2.20 32.02 4.53
CA THR A 52 2.30 33.45 4.90
C THR A 52 3.74 33.80 5.23
N GLY A 53 4.06 35.08 5.08
CA GLY A 53 5.38 35.62 5.36
C GLY A 53 6.33 35.61 4.16
N SER A 54 7.54 36.11 4.36
CA SER A 54 8.55 36.31 3.31
C SER A 54 8.93 35.01 2.51
N ASP A 55 8.66 33.85 3.10
CA ASP A 55 8.96 32.55 2.51
C ASP A 55 7.74 31.87 1.88
N ALA A 56 6.59 32.52 1.80
CA ALA A 56 5.34 31.95 1.32
C ALA A 56 5.51 31.33 -0.09
N TYR A 57 6.02 32.10 -1.02
CA TYR A 57 6.24 31.66 -2.39
C TYR A 57 7.32 30.57 -2.50
N ARG A 58 8.38 30.67 -1.68
CA ARG A 58 9.45 29.67 -1.65
C ARG A 58 8.93 28.30 -1.15
N ASN A 59 8.05 28.31 -0.17
CA ASN A 59 7.44 27.09 0.35
C ASN A 59 6.51 26.44 -0.68
N PHE A 60 5.73 27.26 -1.40
CA PHE A 60 4.92 26.75 -2.51
C PHE A 60 5.79 26.18 -3.64
N ALA A 61 6.87 26.85 -4.00
CA ALA A 61 7.81 26.35 -5.03
C ALA A 61 8.45 25.02 -4.64
N LYS A 62 8.81 24.82 -3.36
CA LYS A 62 9.29 23.52 -2.87
C LYS A 62 8.24 22.42 -3.01
N LEU A 63 6.98 22.72 -2.71
CA LEU A 63 5.87 21.76 -2.84
C LEU A 63 5.61 21.45 -4.32
N ALA A 64 5.67 22.45 -5.20
CA ALA A 64 5.57 22.29 -6.64
C ALA A 64 6.71 21.43 -7.22
N ALA A 65 7.94 21.59 -6.73
CA ALA A 65 9.05 20.74 -7.13
C ALA A 65 8.79 19.25 -6.82
N LEU A 66 8.23 18.96 -5.65
CA LEU A 66 7.84 17.59 -5.29
C LEU A 66 6.69 17.05 -6.15
N PHE A 67 5.79 17.92 -6.61
CA PHE A 67 4.75 17.55 -7.56
C PHE A 67 5.33 17.11 -8.91
N TYR A 68 6.28 17.90 -9.44
CA TYR A 68 6.95 17.57 -10.71
C TYR A 68 7.88 16.34 -10.62
N GLU A 69 8.36 16.02 -9.42
CA GLU A 69 9.14 14.78 -9.19
C GLU A 69 8.33 13.52 -9.48
N GLY A 70 6.99 13.56 -9.31
CA GLY A 70 6.05 12.51 -9.70
C GLY A 70 6.21 11.16 -8.99
N THR A 71 7.02 11.07 -7.95
CA THR A 71 7.27 9.82 -7.22
C THR A 71 6.46 9.76 -5.91
N PRO A 72 6.05 8.55 -5.47
CA PRO A 72 5.33 8.42 -4.21
C PRO A 72 6.24 8.73 -3.03
N GLY A 73 5.65 9.18 -1.96
CA GLY A 73 6.39 9.48 -0.74
C GLY A 73 5.56 9.29 0.52
N ALA A 74 6.24 9.20 1.64
CA ALA A 74 5.58 9.13 2.93
C ALA A 74 4.85 10.45 3.24
N LEU A 75 3.53 10.37 3.38
CA LEU A 75 2.67 11.45 3.84
C LEU A 75 2.37 11.23 5.32
N VAL A 76 2.88 12.11 6.17
CA VAL A 76 2.69 12.08 7.62
C VAL A 76 1.75 13.19 8.01
N HIS A 77 0.58 12.81 8.52
CA HIS A 77 -0.39 13.75 9.07
C HIS A 77 -0.36 13.68 10.61
N PRO A 78 -0.56 14.79 11.33
CA PRO A 78 -0.50 14.79 12.79
C PRO A 78 -1.56 13.89 13.47
N ILE A 79 -2.69 13.64 12.80
CA ILE A 79 -3.82 12.88 13.36
C ILE A 79 -3.98 11.52 12.68
N TRP A 80 -3.63 11.38 11.39
CA TRP A 80 -3.81 10.18 10.61
C TRP A 80 -2.54 9.34 10.54
N SER A 81 -2.71 8.03 10.35
CA SER A 81 -1.58 7.13 10.12
C SER A 81 -0.78 7.54 8.89
N THR A 82 0.54 7.42 8.99
CA THR A 82 1.44 7.63 7.85
C THR A 82 1.07 6.68 6.71
N THR A 83 0.99 7.22 5.50
CA THR A 83 0.72 6.44 4.29
C THR A 83 1.68 6.85 3.18
N SER A 84 1.93 5.94 2.24
CA SER A 84 2.60 6.28 0.99
C SER A 84 1.59 6.89 0.04
N ALA A 85 1.89 8.06 -0.52
CA ALA A 85 0.96 8.77 -1.39
C ALA A 85 1.68 9.47 -2.55
N TYR A 86 0.91 9.72 -3.60
CA TYR A 86 1.29 10.60 -4.71
C TYR A 86 0.61 11.94 -4.55
N LEU A 87 1.33 13.03 -4.76
CA LEU A 87 0.73 14.34 -4.91
C LEU A 87 0.26 14.45 -6.38
N VAL A 88 -1.07 14.36 -6.59
CA VAL A 88 -1.67 14.28 -7.94
C VAL A 88 -2.25 15.61 -8.41
N LYS A 89 -2.53 16.52 -7.49
CA LYS A 89 -3.05 17.85 -7.81
C LYS A 89 -2.46 18.87 -6.86
N LEU A 90 -2.06 20.00 -7.41
CA LEU A 90 -1.61 21.17 -6.68
C LEU A 90 -2.09 22.39 -7.45
N GLU A 91 -2.90 23.19 -6.82
CA GLU A 91 -3.47 24.40 -7.40
C GLU A 91 -3.12 25.63 -6.57
N LEU A 92 -2.98 26.73 -7.24
CA LEU A 92 -2.86 28.05 -6.68
C LEU A 92 -4.23 28.73 -6.83
N GLU A 93 -4.88 29.05 -5.72
CA GLU A 93 -6.30 29.47 -5.77
C GLU A 93 -6.49 30.99 -5.92
N GLU A 94 -5.53 31.78 -5.52
CA GLU A 94 -5.62 33.24 -5.60
C GLU A 94 -4.35 33.84 -6.20
N ALA A 95 -4.43 35.06 -6.71
CA ALA A 95 -3.28 35.80 -7.17
C ALA A 95 -2.22 35.88 -6.05
N PRO A 96 -1.04 35.27 -6.25
CA PRO A 96 -0.03 35.21 -5.21
C PRO A 96 0.50 36.60 -4.92
N ARG A 97 0.59 36.95 -3.62
CA ARG A 97 1.36 38.06 -3.13
C ARG A 97 2.73 37.56 -2.69
N ALA A 98 3.68 38.45 -2.55
CA ALA A 98 5.03 38.05 -2.11
C ALA A 98 5.03 37.37 -0.73
N ASP A 99 4.07 37.73 0.11
CA ASP A 99 3.92 37.26 1.49
C ASP A 99 2.71 36.37 1.77
N TYR A 100 1.92 36.06 0.73
CA TYR A 100 0.69 35.25 0.88
C TYR A 100 0.44 34.37 -0.35
N VAL A 101 0.30 33.08 -0.13
CA VAL A 101 -0.03 32.08 -1.16
C VAL A 101 -1.09 31.15 -0.62
N LYS A 102 -2.28 31.17 -1.23
CA LYS A 102 -3.33 30.17 -0.99
C LYS A 102 -3.22 29.06 -2.01
N TYR A 103 -3.28 27.83 -1.55
CA TYR A 103 -3.13 26.65 -2.38
C TYR A 103 -4.07 25.53 -1.94
N SER A 104 -4.45 24.69 -2.89
CA SER A 104 -5.10 23.40 -2.64
C SER A 104 -4.26 22.25 -3.16
N PHE A 105 -4.45 21.09 -2.56
CA PHE A 105 -3.73 19.88 -2.94
C PHE A 105 -4.61 18.65 -2.84
N THR A 106 -4.28 17.65 -3.66
CA THR A 106 -4.89 16.32 -3.58
C THR A 106 -3.80 15.26 -3.60
N PHE A 107 -3.80 14.40 -2.60
CA PHE A 107 -2.97 13.20 -2.54
C PHE A 107 -3.81 11.97 -2.83
N TRP A 108 -3.24 11.05 -3.58
CA TRP A 108 -3.77 9.70 -3.74
C TRP A 108 -2.88 8.70 -3.02
N GLU A 109 -3.48 7.87 -2.20
CA GLU A 109 -2.76 6.79 -1.54
C GLU A 109 -2.17 5.84 -2.57
N ASN A 110 -0.87 5.53 -2.40
CA ASN A 110 -0.23 4.46 -3.14
C ASN A 110 -0.62 3.13 -2.50
N TYR A 111 -1.76 2.61 -2.92
CA TYR A 111 -2.28 1.34 -2.42
C TYR A 111 -1.60 0.18 -3.15
N THR A 112 -0.57 -0.41 -2.52
CA THR A 112 0.14 -1.59 -3.03
C THR A 112 -0.52 -2.91 -2.64
N GLY A 113 -1.63 -2.84 -1.93
CA GLY A 113 -2.32 -3.98 -1.35
C GLY A 113 -3.51 -4.49 -2.16
N TYR A 114 -3.32 -4.92 -3.40
CA TYR A 114 -4.21 -5.90 -3.98
C TYR A 114 -3.74 -7.30 -3.57
N SER A 115 -3.84 -7.61 -2.30
CA SER A 115 -3.93 -9.01 -1.90
C SER A 115 -5.39 -9.40 -2.15
N GLY A 116 -5.64 -10.13 -3.22
CA GLY A 116 -6.90 -10.82 -3.45
C GLY A 116 -7.16 -11.75 -2.27
N GLN A 117 -7.75 -11.21 -1.22
CA GLN A 117 -8.17 -11.97 -0.07
C GLN A 117 -9.58 -12.46 -0.33
N SER A 118 -9.67 -13.71 -0.81
CA SER A 118 -10.86 -14.51 -0.64
C SER A 118 -11.31 -14.40 0.82
N ALA A 119 -12.59 -14.12 1.00
CA ALA A 119 -13.22 -14.03 2.31
C ALA A 119 -12.91 -15.27 3.18
N GLY A 120 -12.26 -15.06 4.28
CA GLY A 120 -11.93 -16.09 5.26
C GLY A 120 -11.21 -15.49 6.46
N THR A 121 -11.99 -14.98 7.37
CA THR A 121 -11.84 -14.92 8.85
C THR A 121 -10.45 -14.72 9.48
N THR A 122 -10.43 -13.73 10.39
CA THR A 122 -9.62 -13.48 11.60
C THR A 122 -8.18 -12.99 11.46
N THR A 123 -8.08 -11.74 11.86
CA THR A 123 -7.12 -11.14 12.84
C THR A 123 -5.77 -11.83 13.04
N SER A 124 -4.71 -11.17 12.61
CA SER A 124 -3.58 -10.88 13.50
C SER A 124 -2.59 -9.93 12.81
N THR A 125 -2.38 -8.81 13.46
CA THR A 125 -1.24 -7.90 13.31
C THR A 125 0.06 -8.69 13.31
N GLN A 126 0.81 -8.67 12.21
CA GLN A 126 2.23 -8.99 12.30
C GLN A 126 3.06 -7.99 11.49
N THR A 127 3.72 -7.17 12.25
CA THR A 127 4.92 -6.40 11.90
C THR A 127 5.91 -7.33 11.20
N ALA A 128 6.21 -7.06 9.94
CA ALA A 128 7.27 -7.77 9.24
C ALA A 128 8.63 -7.25 9.74
N SER A 129 9.13 -7.87 10.79
CA SER A 129 10.57 -7.90 11.06
C SER A 129 11.15 -9.03 10.22
N SER A 130 11.96 -8.68 9.25
CA SER A 130 12.78 -9.61 8.48
C SER A 130 13.86 -10.18 9.38
N THR A 131 13.54 -11.27 10.07
CA THR A 131 14.52 -12.22 10.58
C THR A 131 14.41 -13.44 9.70
N SER A 132 15.43 -13.70 8.90
CA SER A 132 15.59 -14.92 8.11
C SER A 132 15.79 -16.11 9.06
N SER A 133 14.69 -16.65 9.58
CA SER A 133 14.70 -17.95 10.24
C SER A 133 14.63 -19.02 9.16
N THR A 134 15.72 -19.74 8.99
CA THR A 134 15.78 -20.90 8.12
C THR A 134 14.75 -21.93 8.59
N GLN A 135 13.71 -22.17 7.80
CA GLN A 135 12.65 -23.15 8.13
C GLN A 135 12.87 -24.45 7.38
N TYR A 136 12.72 -25.56 8.09
CA TYR A 136 12.82 -26.92 7.53
C TYR A 136 11.48 -27.64 7.67
N TYR A 137 11.16 -28.45 6.68
CA TYR A 137 9.98 -29.29 6.67
C TYR A 137 10.36 -30.74 6.37
N THR A 138 9.83 -31.69 7.14
CA THR A 138 10.02 -33.12 6.90
C THR A 138 8.83 -33.66 6.10
N VAL A 139 9.11 -34.21 4.93
CA VAL A 139 8.11 -34.76 4.01
C VAL A 139 7.38 -35.95 4.64
N VAL A 140 6.06 -35.91 4.62
CA VAL A 140 5.21 -37.02 5.06
C VAL A 140 4.51 -37.72 3.87
N LYS A 141 3.99 -38.91 4.11
CA LYS A 141 3.33 -39.70 3.07
C LYS A 141 2.14 -38.93 2.46
N GLY A 142 2.15 -38.73 1.16
CA GLY A 142 1.12 -38.02 0.42
C GLY A 142 1.45 -36.57 0.11
N ASP A 143 2.57 -36.04 0.60
CA ASP A 143 3.01 -34.69 0.27
C ASP A 143 3.51 -34.59 -1.18
N THR A 144 3.27 -33.42 -1.74
CA THR A 144 3.89 -32.98 -2.99
C THR A 144 4.65 -31.68 -2.77
N LEU A 145 5.72 -31.46 -3.51
CA LEU A 145 6.52 -30.24 -3.38
C LEU A 145 5.68 -28.98 -3.65
N TRP A 146 4.66 -29.09 -4.50
CA TRP A 146 3.70 -28.03 -4.77
C TRP A 146 2.84 -27.68 -3.53
N ALA A 147 2.30 -28.71 -2.85
CA ALA A 147 1.51 -28.52 -1.63
C ALA A 147 2.35 -27.91 -0.49
N ILE A 148 3.61 -28.37 -0.37
CA ILE A 148 4.57 -27.82 0.60
C ILE A 148 4.87 -26.35 0.27
N ALA A 149 5.13 -26.01 -0.99
CA ALA A 149 5.38 -24.66 -1.44
C ALA A 149 4.19 -23.72 -1.11
N GLN A 150 2.97 -24.19 -1.34
CA GLN A 150 1.76 -23.44 -1.03
C GLN A 150 1.58 -23.23 0.48
N LYS A 151 1.86 -24.26 1.29
CA LYS A 151 1.80 -24.21 2.76
C LYS A 151 2.75 -23.18 3.36
N TYR A 152 3.92 -22.98 2.77
CA TYR A 152 4.94 -22.04 3.24
C TYR A 152 5.00 -20.74 2.43
N SER A 153 3.97 -20.46 1.60
CA SER A 153 3.87 -19.25 0.78
C SER A 153 5.10 -18.98 -0.10
N THR A 154 5.68 -20.07 -0.61
CA THR A 154 6.86 -20.06 -1.47
C THR A 154 6.57 -20.74 -2.83
N THR A 155 7.57 -20.89 -3.66
CA THR A 155 7.42 -21.58 -4.96
C THR A 155 8.23 -22.86 -5.00
N VAL A 156 7.81 -23.82 -5.83
CA VAL A 156 8.57 -25.06 -6.06
C VAL A 156 10.00 -24.76 -6.52
N ALA A 157 10.17 -23.74 -7.36
CA ALA A 157 11.48 -23.31 -7.83
C ALA A 157 12.37 -22.77 -6.68
N ALA A 158 11.78 -22.01 -5.76
CA ALA A 158 12.51 -21.48 -4.60
C ALA A 158 12.94 -22.62 -3.65
N ILE A 159 12.04 -23.56 -3.34
CA ILE A 159 12.40 -24.73 -2.53
C ILE A 159 13.50 -25.55 -3.21
N SER A 160 13.42 -25.75 -4.52
CA SER A 160 14.43 -26.48 -5.29
C SER A 160 15.80 -25.77 -5.24
N ALA A 161 15.83 -24.46 -5.35
CA ALA A 161 17.05 -23.66 -5.25
C ALA A 161 17.69 -23.71 -3.85
N LEU A 162 16.86 -23.76 -2.79
CA LEU A 162 17.31 -23.91 -1.40
C LEU A 162 17.79 -25.33 -1.04
N ASN A 163 17.49 -26.33 -1.90
CA ASN A 163 17.83 -27.75 -1.69
C ASN A 163 18.57 -28.32 -2.90
N PRO A 164 19.86 -28.06 -3.10
CA PRO A 164 20.62 -28.55 -4.25
C PRO A 164 20.68 -30.08 -4.36
N SER A 165 20.43 -30.77 -3.24
CA SER A 165 20.34 -32.24 -3.20
C SER A 165 19.06 -32.79 -3.89
N LEU A 166 18.06 -31.92 -4.13
CA LEU A 166 16.81 -32.28 -4.79
C LEU A 166 16.98 -32.25 -6.32
N LYS A 167 17.43 -33.39 -6.90
CA LYS A 167 17.67 -33.49 -8.33
C LYS A 167 16.39 -33.41 -9.19
N ASN A 168 15.24 -33.81 -8.63
CA ASN A 168 13.96 -33.80 -9.33
C ASN A 168 12.85 -33.29 -8.41
N PRO A 169 12.25 -32.10 -8.70
CA PRO A 169 11.16 -31.53 -7.90
C PRO A 169 9.92 -32.40 -7.78
N ASN A 170 9.73 -33.36 -8.72
CA ASN A 170 8.58 -34.23 -8.71
C ASN A 170 8.83 -35.55 -7.91
N LEU A 171 10.03 -35.70 -7.37
CA LEU A 171 10.41 -36.92 -6.67
C LEU A 171 10.95 -36.59 -5.28
N ILE A 172 10.06 -36.47 -4.31
CA ILE A 172 10.38 -36.28 -2.89
C ILE A 172 10.11 -37.59 -2.13
N GLN A 173 10.93 -37.85 -1.12
CA GLN A 173 10.82 -39.08 -0.30
C GLN A 173 10.26 -38.79 1.06
N VAL A 174 9.44 -39.70 1.59
CA VAL A 174 8.94 -39.63 2.97
C VAL A 174 10.12 -39.63 3.94
N GLY A 175 10.12 -38.69 4.88
CA GLY A 175 11.23 -38.47 5.81
C GLY A 175 12.33 -37.52 5.31
N GLN A 176 12.27 -37.11 4.04
CA GLN A 176 13.21 -36.12 3.52
C GLN A 176 13.00 -34.75 4.18
N VAL A 177 14.07 -34.11 4.65
CA VAL A 177 14.04 -32.77 5.22
C VAL A 177 14.34 -31.76 4.11
N LEU A 178 13.40 -30.84 3.89
CA LEU A 178 13.52 -29.77 2.91
C LEU A 178 13.61 -28.41 3.59
N ARG A 179 14.53 -27.57 3.13
CA ARG A 179 14.56 -26.18 3.51
C ARG A 179 13.48 -25.43 2.70
N VAL A 180 12.55 -24.75 3.40
CA VAL A 180 11.38 -24.11 2.79
C VAL A 180 11.41 -22.58 2.87
N ALA A 181 12.30 -22.02 3.74
CA ALA A 181 12.57 -20.58 3.82
C ALA A 181 14.01 -20.34 4.31
#